data_360437dbd4da209e2bdf85267572de21
#
_entry.id   360437dbd4da209e2bdf85267572de21
#
_cell.length_a   1.000
_cell.length_b   1.000
_cell.length_c   1.000
_cell.angle_alpha   90.00
_cell.angle_beta   90.00
_cell.angle_gamma   90.00
#
_symmetry.space_group_name_H-M   'P 1'
#
loop_
_entity.id
_entity.type
_entity.pdbx_description
1 polymer ?
#
loop_
_entity_poly.entity_id
_entity_poly.type
_entity_poly.pdbx_seq_one_letter_code
_entity_poly.pdbx_strand_id
1 'polypeptide(L)'
;MSSPNRKHYASLEELIGNTPLVRLQRLLAPELAARGNVILGKLEGNNPAGSVKDRPAISMIRRAEERGEVKPGDTLIEATSGNTGIALAMAAAIRGYRMVLIMPEDLSIERAQTMKAFGAELILTPRSGGMEYARDLAEQMQRDGKGRVLDQFANGDNPRVHYETTGPEIWRDTEGQITHFVSAMGTTGTITGTSRYLKEQNPAVRIIGAQPSEGSRIPGIRKWPEAYLPKIYRPEAVDELMLVSQADAEDMARRLASQEGLFAGISAAGACWVALQLARTVENATIVFIVCDRGDRYLSTGVFPA
;
A
#
# COMPACT_ATOMS: atom_id res chain seq x y z
N MET A 1 19.43 -36.13 -23.76
CA MET A 1 20.41 -35.62 -22.78
C MET A 1 19.64 -34.67 -21.85
N SER A 2 19.34 -35.09 -20.64
CA SER A 2 18.64 -34.27 -19.65
C SER A 2 19.53 -33.10 -19.25
N SER A 3 19.02 -31.88 -19.41
CA SER A 3 19.68 -30.65 -18.95
C SER A 3 20.04 -30.80 -17.44
N PRO A 4 21.22 -30.40 -16.99
CA PRO A 4 21.57 -30.50 -15.58
C PRO A 4 20.56 -29.70 -14.76
N ASN A 5 20.13 -30.25 -13.63
CA ASN A 5 19.17 -29.67 -12.67
C ASN A 5 19.71 -28.32 -12.20
N ARG A 6 19.45 -27.25 -12.95
CA ARG A 6 19.87 -25.90 -12.58
C ARG A 6 19.03 -25.46 -11.38
N LYS A 7 19.72 -25.16 -10.28
CA LYS A 7 19.10 -24.57 -9.10
C LYS A 7 18.34 -23.31 -9.53
N HIS A 8 17.06 -23.22 -9.16
CA HIS A 8 16.26 -22.02 -9.39
C HIS A 8 16.74 -20.91 -8.45
N TYR A 9 17.04 -19.74 -9.02
CA TYR A 9 17.34 -18.51 -8.29
C TYR A 9 16.23 -17.53 -8.56
N ALA A 10 15.59 -17.03 -7.48
CA ALA A 10 14.48 -16.12 -7.59
C ALA A 10 14.87 -14.79 -8.25
N SER A 11 14.05 -14.31 -9.14
CA SER A 11 14.12 -12.95 -9.70
C SER A 11 13.59 -11.93 -8.68
N LEU A 12 13.88 -10.63 -8.90
CA LEU A 12 13.38 -9.58 -8.01
C LEU A 12 11.84 -9.52 -7.98
N GLU A 13 11.18 -9.82 -9.09
CA GLU A 13 9.72 -9.90 -9.18
C GLU A 13 9.13 -10.99 -8.28
N GLU A 14 9.79 -12.15 -8.20
CA GLU A 14 9.35 -13.27 -7.37
C GLU A 14 9.51 -13.02 -5.86
N LEU A 15 10.24 -11.96 -5.48
CA LEU A 15 10.38 -11.53 -4.08
C LEU A 15 9.27 -10.56 -3.64
N ILE A 16 8.37 -10.17 -4.55
CA ILE A 16 7.21 -9.33 -4.19
C ILE A 16 6.18 -10.21 -3.49
N GLY A 17 5.80 -9.82 -2.29
CA GLY A 17 4.91 -10.60 -1.44
C GLY A 17 5.65 -11.47 -0.43
N ASN A 18 4.95 -12.43 0.16
CA ASN A 18 5.43 -13.25 1.28
C ASN A 18 6.11 -12.41 2.38
N THR A 19 5.56 -11.22 2.62
CA THR A 19 6.11 -10.29 3.60
C THR A 19 5.89 -10.82 5.02
N PRO A 20 6.83 -10.54 5.95
CA PRO A 20 6.69 -11.01 7.32
C PRO A 20 5.44 -10.49 8.03
N LEU A 21 4.90 -11.30 8.91
CA LEU A 21 3.89 -10.92 9.91
C LEU A 21 4.56 -10.91 11.28
N VAL A 22 4.57 -9.76 11.98
CA VAL A 22 5.28 -9.60 13.25
C VAL A 22 4.34 -9.13 14.36
N ARG A 23 4.55 -9.65 15.59
CA ARG A 23 3.77 -9.26 16.76
C ARG A 23 4.36 -8.02 17.41
N LEU A 24 3.51 -7.03 17.74
CA LEU A 24 3.89 -5.93 18.61
C LEU A 24 4.05 -6.43 20.05
N GLN A 25 5.12 -6.00 20.72
CA GLN A 25 5.47 -6.51 22.05
C GLN A 25 5.32 -5.48 23.16
N ARG A 26 5.49 -4.20 22.87
CA ARG A 26 5.60 -3.13 23.86
C ARG A 26 4.52 -2.06 23.78
N LEU A 27 3.92 -1.89 22.60
CA LEU A 27 2.86 -0.88 22.37
C LEU A 27 1.49 -1.32 22.89
N LEU A 28 1.24 -2.64 22.89
CA LEU A 28 0.01 -3.17 23.48
C LEU A 28 0.16 -3.17 25.00
N ALA A 29 -0.66 -2.36 25.67
CA ALA A 29 -0.63 -2.24 27.13
C ALA A 29 -0.89 -3.61 27.81
N PRO A 30 -0.22 -3.92 28.93
CA PRO A 30 -0.30 -5.23 29.59
C PRO A 30 -1.74 -5.66 29.92
N GLU A 31 -2.60 -4.73 30.33
CA GLU A 31 -4.01 -5.01 30.63
C GLU A 31 -4.82 -5.41 29.38
N LEU A 32 -4.46 -4.88 28.19
CA LEU A 32 -5.09 -5.26 26.92
C LEU A 32 -4.55 -6.60 26.41
N ALA A 33 -3.28 -6.88 26.64
CA ALA A 33 -2.68 -8.18 26.34
C ALA A 33 -3.27 -9.28 27.28
N ALA A 34 -3.51 -8.97 28.55
CA ALA A 34 -4.14 -9.88 29.51
C ALA A 34 -5.58 -10.25 29.12
N ARG A 35 -6.25 -9.44 28.28
CA ARG A 35 -7.56 -9.77 27.69
C ARG A 35 -7.46 -10.74 26.49
N GLY A 36 -6.29 -11.33 26.24
CA GLY A 36 -6.07 -12.26 25.15
C GLY A 36 -5.88 -11.59 23.78
N ASN A 37 -5.67 -10.27 23.73
CA ASN A 37 -5.48 -9.56 22.47
C ASN A 37 -4.04 -9.66 21.96
N VAL A 38 -3.88 -9.84 20.65
CA VAL A 38 -2.61 -9.85 19.92
C VAL A 38 -2.71 -8.88 18.74
N ILE A 39 -1.70 -8.02 18.56
CA ILE A 39 -1.62 -7.11 17.41
C ILE A 39 -0.43 -7.51 16.54
N LEU A 40 -0.70 -7.71 15.25
CA LEU A 40 0.26 -8.16 14.25
C LEU A 40 0.39 -7.14 13.12
N GLY A 41 1.62 -6.79 12.75
CA GLY A 41 1.93 -5.94 11.60
C GLY A 41 2.37 -6.76 10.39
N LYS A 42 1.70 -6.62 9.25
CA LYS A 42 2.10 -7.19 7.96
C LYS A 42 3.09 -6.25 7.29
N LEU A 43 4.37 -6.62 7.23
CA LEU A 43 5.48 -5.74 6.86
C LEU A 43 5.60 -5.54 5.34
N GLU A 44 4.69 -4.80 4.73
CA GLU A 44 4.71 -4.52 3.30
C GLU A 44 5.87 -3.62 2.84
N GLY A 45 6.52 -2.93 3.79
CA GLY A 45 7.79 -2.24 3.55
C GLY A 45 8.95 -3.15 3.18
N ASN A 46 8.82 -4.47 3.34
CA ASN A 46 9.83 -5.47 2.97
C ASN A 46 9.74 -5.90 1.49
N ASN A 47 8.75 -5.46 0.76
CA ASN A 47 8.75 -5.62 -0.70
C ASN A 47 9.95 -4.90 -1.34
N PRO A 48 10.44 -5.33 -2.52
CA PRO A 48 11.67 -4.80 -3.13
C PRO A 48 11.72 -3.28 -3.33
N ALA A 49 10.64 -2.65 -3.78
CA ALA A 49 10.57 -1.17 -3.86
C ALA A 49 10.12 -0.53 -2.53
N GLY A 50 9.93 -1.33 -1.48
CA GLY A 50 9.72 -0.88 -0.11
C GLY A 50 8.30 -0.48 0.26
N SER A 51 7.28 -0.99 -0.42
CA SER A 51 5.89 -0.71 -0.04
C SER A 51 4.87 -1.75 -0.49
N VAL A 52 3.67 -1.64 0.05
CA VAL A 52 2.49 -2.41 -0.37
C VAL A 52 2.14 -2.20 -1.85
N LYS A 53 2.61 -1.14 -2.48
CA LYS A 53 2.32 -0.80 -3.88
C LYS A 53 3.10 -1.62 -4.90
N ASP A 54 4.13 -2.33 -4.47
CA ASP A 54 4.88 -3.26 -5.32
C ASP A 54 3.96 -4.35 -5.89
N ARG A 55 3.04 -4.84 -5.06
CA ARG A 55 2.07 -5.87 -5.46
C ARG A 55 1.13 -5.40 -6.58
N PRO A 56 0.36 -4.31 -6.43
CA PRO A 56 -0.49 -3.85 -7.53
C PRO A 56 0.29 -3.36 -8.74
N ALA A 57 1.48 -2.76 -8.57
CA ALA A 57 2.27 -2.29 -9.70
C ALA A 57 2.64 -3.44 -10.65
N ILE A 58 3.23 -4.52 -10.13
CA ILE A 58 3.60 -5.67 -10.95
C ILE A 58 2.37 -6.41 -11.48
N SER A 59 1.29 -6.49 -10.70
CA SER A 59 0.04 -7.13 -11.12
C SER A 59 -0.61 -6.42 -12.29
N MET A 60 -0.74 -5.09 -12.22
CA MET A 60 -1.35 -4.30 -13.29
C MET A 60 -0.57 -4.43 -14.61
N ILE A 61 0.76 -4.38 -14.57
CA ILE A 61 1.60 -4.52 -15.78
C ILE A 61 1.49 -5.94 -16.34
N ARG A 62 1.74 -6.97 -15.50
CA ARG A 62 1.71 -8.36 -15.94
C ARG A 62 0.38 -8.75 -16.56
N ARG A 63 -0.72 -8.35 -15.95
CA ARG A 63 -2.05 -8.68 -16.44
C ARG A 63 -2.44 -7.89 -17.70
N ALA A 64 -1.96 -6.67 -17.83
CA ALA A 64 -2.10 -5.93 -19.09
C ALA A 64 -1.34 -6.61 -20.22
N GLU A 65 -0.15 -7.18 -19.97
CA GLU A 65 0.58 -8.01 -20.93
C GLU A 65 -0.19 -9.29 -21.29
N GLU A 66 -0.70 -10.02 -20.28
CA GLU A 66 -1.49 -11.24 -20.48
C GLU A 66 -2.72 -11.00 -21.37
N ARG A 67 -3.31 -9.79 -21.28
CA ARG A 67 -4.44 -9.38 -22.13
C ARG A 67 -4.01 -8.80 -23.49
N GLY A 68 -2.72 -8.67 -23.76
CA GLY A 68 -2.19 -8.05 -24.97
C GLY A 68 -2.41 -6.53 -25.07
N GLU A 69 -2.68 -5.87 -23.98
CA GLU A 69 -2.91 -4.41 -23.93
C GLU A 69 -1.61 -3.62 -23.97
N VAL A 70 -0.52 -4.20 -23.51
CA VAL A 70 0.85 -3.64 -23.53
C VAL A 70 1.87 -4.74 -23.77
N LYS A 71 3.06 -4.36 -24.25
CA LYS A 71 4.21 -5.26 -24.47
C LYS A 71 5.50 -4.57 -24.07
N PRO A 72 6.57 -5.30 -23.70
CA PRO A 72 7.88 -4.72 -23.42
C PRO A 72 8.31 -3.73 -24.49
N GLY A 73 8.84 -2.58 -24.07
CA GLY A 73 9.17 -1.45 -24.95
C GLY A 73 8.09 -0.36 -25.05
N ASP A 74 6.84 -0.67 -24.72
CA ASP A 74 5.77 0.33 -24.68
C ASP A 74 5.99 1.35 -23.56
N THR A 75 5.30 2.48 -23.65
CA THR A 75 5.31 3.53 -22.62
C THR A 75 4.10 3.39 -21.71
N LEU A 76 4.35 3.27 -20.40
CA LEU A 76 3.35 3.31 -19.35
C LEU A 76 3.31 4.71 -18.75
N ILE A 77 2.11 5.18 -18.41
CA ILE A 77 1.89 6.52 -17.84
C ILE A 77 1.09 6.35 -16.55
N GLU A 78 1.46 7.08 -15.50
CA GLU A 78 0.64 7.15 -14.27
C GLU A 78 0.76 8.51 -13.60
N ALA A 79 -0.35 9.03 -13.13
CA ALA A 79 -0.40 10.21 -12.27
C ALA A 79 -0.29 9.80 -10.81
N THR A 80 0.88 10.00 -10.20
CA THR A 80 1.10 9.60 -8.80
C THR A 80 2.34 10.28 -8.21
N SER A 81 2.27 10.70 -6.96
CA SER A 81 3.37 11.31 -6.22
C SER A 81 3.91 10.45 -5.08
N GLY A 82 3.42 9.21 -4.96
CA GLY A 82 3.69 8.35 -3.81
C GLY A 82 4.37 7.04 -4.15
N ASN A 83 4.16 6.08 -3.26
CA ASN A 83 4.71 4.72 -3.36
C ASN A 83 4.33 4.00 -4.66
N THR A 84 3.17 4.31 -5.23
CA THR A 84 2.75 3.74 -6.52
C THR A 84 3.73 4.10 -7.64
N GLY A 85 4.19 5.36 -7.70
CA GLY A 85 5.16 5.78 -8.71
C GLY A 85 6.49 5.05 -8.57
N ILE A 86 6.99 4.88 -7.34
CA ILE A 86 8.22 4.14 -7.07
C ILE A 86 8.06 2.67 -7.49
N ALA A 87 6.95 2.05 -7.12
CA ALA A 87 6.67 0.65 -7.43
C ALA A 87 6.49 0.40 -8.95
N LEU A 88 5.79 1.32 -9.64
CA LEU A 88 5.63 1.24 -11.10
C LEU A 88 6.96 1.47 -11.83
N ALA A 89 7.81 2.40 -11.35
CA ALA A 89 9.13 2.61 -11.93
C ALA A 89 10.00 1.35 -11.82
N MET A 90 10.00 0.69 -10.64
CA MET A 90 10.70 -0.58 -10.44
C MET A 90 10.12 -1.68 -11.34
N ALA A 91 8.81 -1.85 -11.35
CA ALA A 91 8.15 -2.91 -12.14
C ALA A 91 8.37 -2.71 -13.66
N ALA A 92 8.33 -1.45 -14.13
CA ALA A 92 8.65 -1.11 -15.51
C ALA A 92 10.10 -1.43 -15.87
N ALA A 93 11.05 -1.12 -14.98
CA ALA A 93 12.46 -1.48 -15.17
C ALA A 93 12.67 -2.99 -15.27
N ILE A 94 12.02 -3.78 -14.39
CA ILE A 94 12.10 -5.25 -14.41
C ILE A 94 11.56 -5.82 -15.73
N ARG A 95 10.46 -5.27 -16.25
CA ARG A 95 9.73 -5.83 -17.38
C ARG A 95 10.02 -5.14 -18.72
N GLY A 96 10.96 -4.17 -18.74
CA GLY A 96 11.42 -3.53 -19.98
C GLY A 96 10.45 -2.51 -20.57
N TYR A 97 9.72 -1.78 -19.74
CA TYR A 97 8.84 -0.68 -20.14
C TYR A 97 9.50 0.68 -19.95
N ARG A 98 9.06 1.67 -20.72
CA ARG A 98 9.31 3.08 -20.43
C ARG A 98 8.25 3.56 -19.45
N MET A 99 8.65 4.17 -18.34
CA MET A 99 7.71 4.68 -17.33
C MET A 99 7.73 6.19 -17.28
N VAL A 100 6.57 6.82 -17.50
CA VAL A 100 6.34 8.26 -17.35
C VAL A 100 5.44 8.49 -16.14
N LEU A 101 5.93 9.24 -15.17
CA LEU A 101 5.21 9.56 -13.94
C LEU A 101 4.91 11.05 -13.90
N ILE A 102 3.65 11.41 -13.68
CA ILE A 102 3.18 12.80 -13.67
C ILE A 102 2.76 13.16 -12.25
N MET A 103 3.28 14.26 -11.72
CA MET A 103 3.04 14.67 -10.34
C MET A 103 3.27 16.15 -10.12
N PRO A 104 2.63 16.76 -9.08
CA PRO A 104 2.94 18.11 -8.67
C PRO A 104 4.40 18.27 -8.24
N GLU A 105 4.97 19.44 -8.45
CA GLU A 105 6.38 19.77 -8.19
C GLU A 105 6.81 19.78 -6.71
N ASP A 106 5.85 19.76 -5.78
CA ASP A 106 6.07 19.74 -4.33
C ASP A 106 6.32 18.34 -3.73
N LEU A 107 6.75 17.42 -4.57
CA LEU A 107 7.13 16.07 -4.17
C LEU A 107 8.40 16.06 -3.29
N SER A 108 8.45 15.11 -2.32
CA SER A 108 9.69 14.90 -1.57
C SER A 108 10.85 14.47 -2.47
N ILE A 109 12.02 15.00 -2.18
CA ILE A 109 13.24 14.78 -3.00
C ILE A 109 13.60 13.29 -3.08
N GLU A 110 13.43 12.54 -1.99
CA GLU A 110 13.75 11.12 -1.90
C GLU A 110 12.89 10.29 -2.88
N ARG A 111 11.60 10.63 -2.99
CA ARG A 111 10.69 9.93 -3.92
C ARG A 111 11.06 10.22 -5.37
N ALA A 112 11.31 11.49 -5.70
CA ALA A 112 11.71 11.87 -7.05
C ALA A 112 13.02 11.19 -7.46
N GLN A 113 14.02 11.18 -6.57
CA GLN A 113 15.30 10.51 -6.80
C GLN A 113 15.15 9.00 -6.96
N THR A 114 14.34 8.36 -6.14
CA THR A 114 14.10 6.91 -6.24
C THR A 114 13.42 6.53 -7.57
N MET A 115 12.40 7.27 -7.99
CA MET A 115 11.73 7.05 -9.27
C MET A 115 12.70 7.20 -10.45
N LYS A 116 13.53 8.25 -10.44
CA LYS A 116 14.57 8.49 -11.47
C LYS A 116 15.64 7.39 -11.45
N ALA A 117 16.05 6.91 -10.27
CA ALA A 117 17.03 5.83 -10.15
C ALA A 117 16.52 4.52 -10.78
N PHE A 118 15.21 4.26 -10.75
CA PHE A 118 14.59 3.16 -11.51
C PHE A 118 14.39 3.46 -13.00
N GLY A 119 14.83 4.62 -13.50
CA GLY A 119 14.74 4.98 -14.91
C GLY A 119 13.43 5.64 -15.35
N ALA A 120 12.56 6.02 -14.44
CA ALA A 120 11.32 6.70 -14.80
C ALA A 120 11.56 8.16 -15.25
N GLU A 121 10.84 8.58 -16.28
CA GLU A 121 10.69 9.97 -16.67
C GLU A 121 9.68 10.67 -15.77
N LEU A 122 10.05 11.84 -15.21
CA LEU A 122 9.14 12.61 -14.36
C LEU A 122 8.67 13.87 -15.09
N ILE A 123 7.36 14.04 -15.19
CA ILE A 123 6.71 15.27 -15.64
C ILE A 123 6.17 15.98 -14.39
N LEU A 124 6.78 17.10 -14.04
CA LEU A 124 6.34 17.91 -12.91
C LEU A 124 5.29 18.91 -13.37
N THR A 125 4.17 18.95 -12.65
CA THR A 125 3.06 19.87 -12.90
C THR A 125 3.03 20.98 -11.84
N PRO A 126 2.46 22.15 -12.14
CA PRO A 126 2.35 23.22 -11.16
C PRO A 126 1.62 22.73 -9.90
N ARG A 127 2.13 23.11 -8.73
CA ARG A 127 1.53 22.78 -7.43
C ARG A 127 0.06 23.17 -7.34
N SER A 128 -0.31 24.31 -7.94
CA SER A 128 -1.71 24.80 -7.95
C SER A 128 -2.69 23.89 -8.65
N GLY A 129 -2.23 23.05 -9.58
CA GLY A 129 -3.08 22.09 -10.31
C GLY A 129 -3.35 20.80 -9.54
N GLY A 130 -2.60 20.52 -8.48
CA GLY A 130 -2.75 19.32 -7.67
C GLY A 130 -2.63 18.01 -8.45
N MET A 131 -3.12 16.93 -7.86
CA MET A 131 -3.14 15.61 -8.49
C MET A 131 -4.21 15.50 -9.58
N GLU A 132 -5.24 16.33 -9.53
CA GLU A 132 -6.31 16.37 -10.52
C GLU A 132 -5.74 16.78 -11.89
N TYR A 133 -4.97 17.86 -11.95
CA TYR A 133 -4.29 18.28 -13.17
C TYR A 133 -3.30 17.22 -13.69
N ALA A 134 -2.57 16.56 -12.80
CA ALA A 134 -1.65 15.49 -13.19
C ALA A 134 -2.41 14.30 -13.82
N ARG A 135 -3.60 13.95 -13.31
CA ARG A 135 -4.47 12.90 -13.88
C ARG A 135 -5.02 13.29 -15.24
N ASP A 136 -5.52 14.52 -15.38
CA ASP A 136 -6.03 15.03 -16.66
C ASP A 136 -4.94 15.02 -17.74
N LEU A 137 -3.71 15.39 -17.37
CA LEU A 137 -2.57 15.34 -18.28
C LEU A 137 -2.20 13.91 -18.67
N ALA A 138 -2.23 12.96 -17.71
CA ALA A 138 -1.99 11.55 -18.02
C ALA A 138 -3.02 11.00 -19.02
N GLU A 139 -4.31 11.30 -18.80
CA GLU A 139 -5.38 10.91 -19.70
C GLU A 139 -5.24 11.57 -21.08
N GLN A 140 -4.84 12.87 -21.12
CA GLN A 140 -4.57 13.55 -22.39
C GLN A 140 -3.42 12.89 -23.14
N MET A 141 -2.33 12.57 -22.47
CA MET A 141 -1.20 11.88 -23.08
C MET A 141 -1.59 10.51 -23.64
N GLN A 142 -2.48 9.78 -22.96
CA GLN A 142 -3.00 8.52 -23.47
C GLN A 142 -3.86 8.73 -24.73
N ARG A 143 -4.76 9.73 -24.73
CA ARG A 143 -5.55 10.09 -25.93
C ARG A 143 -4.66 10.47 -27.12
N ASP A 144 -3.54 11.11 -26.86
CA ASP A 144 -2.53 11.51 -27.86
C ASP A 144 -1.65 10.34 -28.32
N GLY A 145 -1.89 9.12 -27.85
CA GLY A 145 -1.12 7.93 -28.22
C GLY A 145 0.30 7.87 -27.65
N LYS A 146 0.61 8.66 -26.60
CA LYS A 146 1.95 8.73 -25.98
C LYS A 146 2.27 7.58 -25.05
N GLY A 147 1.27 6.76 -24.69
CA GLY A 147 1.43 5.60 -23.82
C GLY A 147 0.11 5.14 -23.21
N ARG A 148 0.18 4.13 -22.33
CA ARG A 148 -0.97 3.53 -21.65
C ARG A 148 -1.01 3.97 -20.19
N VAL A 149 -2.15 4.49 -19.73
CA VAL A 149 -2.42 4.76 -18.31
C VAL A 149 -2.93 3.47 -17.64
N LEU A 150 -2.35 3.10 -16.49
CA LEU A 150 -2.72 1.90 -15.75
C LEU A 150 -3.92 2.13 -14.82
N ASP A 151 -4.10 3.35 -14.33
CA ASP A 151 -5.20 3.82 -13.46
C ASP A 151 -5.40 2.96 -12.18
N GLN A 152 -4.53 3.16 -11.21
CA GLN A 152 -4.58 2.44 -9.93
C GLN A 152 -5.92 2.53 -9.17
N PHE A 153 -6.77 3.53 -9.48
CA PHE A 153 -8.05 3.78 -8.81
C PHE A 153 -9.24 3.06 -9.46
N ALA A 154 -9.08 2.61 -10.72
CA ALA A 154 -10.12 1.91 -11.46
C ALA A 154 -9.68 0.51 -11.94
N ASN A 155 -8.40 0.20 -11.87
CA ASN A 155 -7.85 -1.06 -12.35
C ASN A 155 -8.15 -2.22 -11.40
N GLY A 156 -8.94 -3.19 -11.86
CA GLY A 156 -9.32 -4.37 -11.09
C GLY A 156 -8.16 -5.28 -10.68
N ASP A 157 -7.02 -5.19 -11.36
CA ASP A 157 -5.83 -5.97 -11.03
C ASP A 157 -5.14 -5.48 -9.74
N ASN A 158 -5.46 -4.25 -9.28
CA ASN A 158 -5.01 -3.73 -8.00
C ASN A 158 -5.62 -4.52 -6.81
N PRO A 159 -6.95 -4.58 -6.59
CA PRO A 159 -7.49 -5.40 -5.51
C PRO A 159 -7.28 -6.90 -5.75
N ARG A 160 -7.21 -7.34 -7.00
CA ARG A 160 -7.02 -8.75 -7.35
C ARG A 160 -5.74 -9.33 -6.77
N VAL A 161 -4.61 -8.63 -6.86
CA VAL A 161 -3.35 -9.13 -6.30
C VAL A 161 -3.41 -9.28 -4.78
N HIS A 162 -4.14 -8.44 -4.08
CA HIS A 162 -4.32 -8.55 -2.64
C HIS A 162 -5.23 -9.73 -2.27
N TYR A 163 -6.23 -10.02 -3.10
CA TYR A 163 -7.04 -11.23 -2.97
C TYR A 163 -6.21 -12.50 -3.21
N GLU A 164 -5.33 -12.49 -4.22
CA GLU A 164 -4.53 -13.65 -4.62
C GLU A 164 -3.29 -13.86 -3.71
N THR A 165 -2.81 -12.83 -3.01
CA THR A 165 -1.55 -12.90 -2.26
C THR A 165 -1.65 -12.41 -0.81
N THR A 166 -1.96 -11.15 -0.56
CA THR A 166 -1.95 -10.55 0.79
C THR A 166 -2.96 -11.24 1.72
N GLY A 167 -4.17 -11.50 1.25
CA GLY A 167 -5.20 -12.22 2.01
C GLY A 167 -4.78 -13.63 2.38
N PRO A 168 -4.39 -14.47 1.40
CA PRO A 168 -3.85 -15.82 1.66
C PRO A 168 -2.66 -15.85 2.61
N GLU A 169 -1.71 -14.91 2.46
CA GLU A 169 -0.55 -14.83 3.35
C GLU A 169 -0.97 -14.53 4.80
N ILE A 170 -1.85 -13.55 5.01
CA ILE A 170 -2.35 -13.21 6.35
C ILE A 170 -3.10 -14.40 6.96
N TRP A 171 -3.96 -15.06 6.18
CA TRP A 171 -4.71 -16.22 6.65
C TRP A 171 -3.79 -17.37 7.06
N ARG A 172 -2.81 -17.71 6.23
CA ARG A 172 -1.79 -18.73 6.50
C ARG A 172 -0.97 -18.38 7.74
N ASP A 173 -0.44 -17.15 7.81
CA ASP A 173 0.51 -16.73 8.83
C ASP A 173 -0.17 -16.53 10.21
N THR A 174 -1.49 -16.40 10.24
CA THR A 174 -2.31 -16.42 11.47
C THR A 174 -2.94 -17.78 11.76
N GLU A 175 -2.65 -18.80 10.94
CA GLU A 175 -3.31 -20.13 11.03
C GLU A 175 -4.85 -20.02 11.06
N GLY A 176 -5.40 -19.05 10.33
CA GLY A 176 -6.82 -18.76 10.30
C GLY A 176 -7.40 -18.11 11.56
N GLN A 177 -6.56 -17.73 12.53
CA GLN A 177 -7.03 -17.16 13.81
C GLN A 177 -7.24 -15.64 13.76
N ILE A 178 -7.06 -15.00 12.61
CA ILE A 178 -7.35 -13.57 12.46
C ILE A 178 -8.82 -13.28 12.78
N THR A 179 -9.06 -12.28 13.63
CA THR A 179 -10.41 -11.80 13.97
C THR A 179 -10.72 -10.41 13.41
N HIS A 180 -9.67 -9.56 13.27
CA HIS A 180 -9.82 -8.19 12.80
C HIS A 180 -8.70 -7.85 11.82
N PHE A 181 -9.06 -7.23 10.71
CA PHE A 181 -8.14 -6.71 9.70
C PHE A 181 -8.26 -5.19 9.61
N VAL A 182 -7.15 -4.48 9.81
CA VAL A 182 -7.08 -3.01 9.78
C VAL A 182 -6.23 -2.56 8.60
N SER A 183 -6.77 -1.70 7.75
CA SER A 183 -6.03 -1.15 6.61
C SER A 183 -6.23 0.34 6.45
N ALA A 184 -5.13 1.08 6.27
CA ALA A 184 -5.16 2.46 5.83
C ALA A 184 -5.75 2.57 4.42
N MET A 185 -6.71 3.47 4.22
CA MET A 185 -7.46 3.58 2.96
C MET A 185 -6.87 4.67 2.05
N GLY A 186 -6.09 4.25 1.05
CA GLY A 186 -5.63 5.10 -0.06
C GLY A 186 -6.44 4.82 -1.33
N THR A 187 -5.92 3.98 -2.24
CA THR A 187 -6.67 3.52 -3.43
C THR A 187 -7.81 2.57 -3.11
N THR A 188 -7.85 2.05 -1.90
CA THR A 188 -8.73 0.99 -1.40
C THR A 188 -8.44 -0.42 -1.92
N GLY A 189 -7.49 -0.61 -2.82
CA GLY A 189 -7.17 -1.93 -3.39
C GLY A 189 -6.79 -2.97 -2.35
N THR A 190 -5.95 -2.61 -1.38
CA THR A 190 -5.51 -3.51 -0.31
C THR A 190 -6.68 -3.98 0.54
N ILE A 191 -7.50 -3.05 1.04
CA ILE A 191 -8.64 -3.42 1.89
C ILE A 191 -9.68 -4.22 1.10
N THR A 192 -9.99 -3.82 -0.14
CA THR A 192 -10.97 -4.50 -0.99
C THR A 192 -10.55 -5.93 -1.33
N GLY A 193 -9.31 -6.15 -1.75
CA GLY A 193 -8.84 -7.48 -2.13
C GLY A 193 -8.66 -8.40 -0.94
N THR A 194 -7.99 -7.90 0.12
CA THR A 194 -7.72 -8.69 1.32
C THR A 194 -9.01 -9.05 2.05
N SER A 195 -9.94 -8.09 2.22
CA SER A 195 -11.21 -8.34 2.91
C SER A 195 -12.06 -9.40 2.20
N ARG A 196 -12.12 -9.34 0.87
CA ARG A 196 -12.83 -10.35 0.08
C ARG A 196 -12.32 -11.75 0.40
N TYR A 197 -11.00 -11.96 0.35
CA TYR A 197 -10.41 -13.27 0.66
C TYR A 197 -10.71 -13.68 2.11
N LEU A 198 -10.45 -12.81 3.09
CA LEU A 198 -10.65 -13.13 4.50
C LEU A 198 -12.12 -13.45 4.82
N LYS A 199 -13.07 -12.70 4.26
CA LYS A 199 -14.51 -12.95 4.43
C LYS A 199 -14.97 -14.27 3.78
N GLU A 200 -14.37 -14.66 2.66
CA GLU A 200 -14.63 -15.97 2.03
C GLU A 200 -14.11 -17.13 2.90
N GLN A 201 -12.99 -16.94 3.63
CA GLN A 201 -12.48 -17.93 4.57
C GLN A 201 -13.30 -17.97 5.88
N ASN A 202 -13.59 -16.81 6.44
CA ASN A 202 -14.38 -16.68 7.68
C ASN A 202 -15.17 -15.35 7.66
N PRO A 203 -16.50 -15.40 7.45
CA PRO A 203 -17.35 -14.20 7.42
C PRO A 203 -17.34 -13.38 8.72
N ALA A 204 -16.93 -13.98 9.85
CA ALA A 204 -16.85 -13.29 11.15
C ALA A 204 -15.64 -12.35 11.27
N VAL A 205 -14.64 -12.45 10.41
CA VAL A 205 -13.49 -11.52 10.41
C VAL A 205 -14.00 -10.11 10.18
N ARG A 206 -13.71 -9.21 11.13
CA ARG A 206 -14.09 -7.79 11.04
C ARG A 206 -13.07 -7.01 10.22
N ILE A 207 -13.55 -6.19 9.31
CA ILE A 207 -12.74 -5.38 8.40
C ILE A 207 -12.86 -3.89 8.79
N ILE A 208 -11.74 -3.29 9.18
CA ILE A 208 -11.68 -1.93 9.66
C ILE A 208 -10.85 -1.06 8.71
N GLY A 209 -11.48 -0.03 8.15
CA GLY A 209 -10.82 0.99 7.35
C GLY A 209 -10.33 2.15 8.21
N ALA A 210 -9.03 2.47 8.17
CA ALA A 210 -8.49 3.66 8.78
C ALA A 210 -8.53 4.85 7.81
N GLN A 211 -9.20 5.95 8.22
CA GLN A 211 -9.32 7.19 7.45
C GLN A 211 -8.80 8.38 8.26
N PRO A 212 -8.33 9.47 7.60
CA PRO A 212 -7.95 10.67 8.32
C PRO A 212 -9.18 11.34 8.93
N SER A 213 -9.04 11.85 10.15
CA SER A 213 -10.04 12.75 10.75
C SER A 213 -10.11 14.07 9.99
N GLU A 214 -11.16 14.85 10.24
CA GLU A 214 -11.35 16.14 9.58
C GLU A 214 -10.13 17.06 9.80
N GLY A 215 -9.68 17.73 8.75
CA GLY A 215 -8.49 18.58 8.76
C GLY A 215 -7.14 17.86 8.75
N SER A 216 -7.11 16.54 8.93
CA SER A 216 -5.87 15.75 8.95
C SER A 216 -5.38 15.42 7.53
N ARG A 217 -4.06 15.55 7.31
CA ARG A 217 -3.37 15.17 6.07
C ARG A 217 -2.32 14.11 6.38
N ILE A 218 -2.65 12.84 6.11
CA ILE A 218 -1.77 11.71 6.35
C ILE A 218 -1.33 11.14 5.00
N PRO A 219 -0.02 11.16 4.67
CA PRO A 219 0.46 10.58 3.42
C PRO A 219 0.03 9.12 3.28
N GLY A 220 -0.61 8.79 2.15
CA GLY A 220 -1.07 7.41 1.86
C GLY A 220 -2.47 7.07 2.36
N ILE A 221 -3.09 7.91 3.19
CA ILE A 221 -4.50 7.75 3.61
C ILE A 221 -5.33 8.92 3.06
N ARG A 222 -6.52 8.62 2.58
CA ARG A 222 -7.44 9.65 2.08
C ARG A 222 -8.88 9.34 2.50
N LYS A 223 -9.62 10.38 2.87
CA LYS A 223 -11.07 10.39 2.90
C LYS A 223 -11.55 10.97 1.56
N TRP A 224 -12.05 10.11 0.71
CA TRP A 224 -12.48 10.49 -0.64
C TRP A 224 -13.85 11.18 -0.58
N PRO A 225 -14.02 12.34 -1.26
CA PRO A 225 -15.36 12.83 -1.59
C PRO A 225 -16.09 11.81 -2.47
N GLU A 226 -17.40 11.73 -2.36
CA GLU A 226 -18.20 10.74 -3.09
C GLU A 226 -17.95 10.75 -4.60
N ALA A 227 -17.82 11.94 -5.21
CA ALA A 227 -17.55 12.10 -6.64
C ALA A 227 -16.17 11.55 -7.10
N TYR A 228 -15.24 11.31 -6.17
CA TYR A 228 -13.87 10.85 -6.46
C TYR A 228 -13.55 9.50 -5.84
N LEU A 229 -14.55 8.77 -5.34
CA LEU A 229 -14.35 7.43 -4.80
C LEU A 229 -13.66 6.54 -5.83
N PRO A 230 -12.62 5.78 -5.44
CA PRO A 230 -12.01 4.81 -6.33
C PRO A 230 -13.04 3.82 -6.85
N LYS A 231 -13.06 3.56 -8.16
CA LYS A 231 -14.00 2.63 -8.79
C LYS A 231 -13.83 1.18 -8.31
N ILE A 232 -12.65 0.87 -7.77
CA ILE A 232 -12.34 -0.44 -7.18
C ILE A 232 -12.80 -0.57 -5.73
N TYR A 233 -13.29 0.50 -5.10
CA TYR A 233 -13.79 0.46 -3.71
C TYR A 233 -15.08 -0.34 -3.61
N ARG A 234 -15.18 -1.13 -2.57
CA ARG A 234 -16.35 -1.93 -2.20
C ARG A 234 -16.73 -1.61 -0.76
N PRO A 235 -17.61 -0.64 -0.53
CA PRO A 235 -18.01 -0.23 0.82
C PRO A 235 -18.55 -1.38 1.65
N GLU A 236 -19.29 -2.29 1.03
CA GLU A 236 -19.88 -3.48 1.63
C GLU A 236 -18.86 -4.48 2.20
N ALA A 237 -17.60 -4.35 1.78
CA ALA A 237 -16.51 -5.19 2.29
C ALA A 237 -15.86 -4.63 3.57
N VAL A 238 -16.28 -3.43 4.02
CA VAL A 238 -15.72 -2.74 5.18
C VAL A 238 -16.79 -2.68 6.28
N ASP A 239 -16.54 -3.33 7.40
CA ASP A 239 -17.51 -3.39 8.51
C ASP A 239 -17.53 -2.09 9.33
N GLU A 240 -16.38 -1.39 9.42
CA GLU A 240 -16.26 -0.19 10.23
C GLU A 240 -15.19 0.75 9.67
N LEU A 241 -15.45 2.07 9.77
CA LEU A 241 -14.48 3.11 9.47
C LEU A 241 -14.07 3.80 10.77
N MET A 242 -12.77 3.79 11.07
CA MET A 242 -12.19 4.48 12.23
C MET A 242 -11.32 5.64 11.76
N LEU A 243 -11.49 6.78 12.44
CA LEU A 243 -10.76 8.01 12.12
C LEU A 243 -9.50 8.12 12.95
N VAL A 244 -8.42 8.59 12.32
CA VAL A 244 -7.14 8.86 12.98
C VAL A 244 -6.70 10.29 12.65
N SER A 245 -6.24 11.03 13.67
CA SER A 245 -5.68 12.37 13.47
C SER A 245 -4.26 12.29 12.91
N GLN A 246 -3.82 13.35 12.23
CA GLN A 246 -2.42 13.47 11.81
C GLN A 246 -1.46 13.37 13.00
N ALA A 247 -1.77 14.06 14.10
CA ALA A 247 -0.95 14.07 15.31
C ALA A 247 -0.80 12.66 15.92
N ASP A 248 -1.91 11.89 15.99
CA ASP A 248 -1.88 10.51 16.50
C ASP A 248 -1.06 9.58 15.59
N ALA A 249 -1.20 9.74 14.26
CA ALA A 249 -0.45 8.94 13.30
C ALA A 249 1.06 9.25 13.37
N GLU A 250 1.45 10.52 13.48
CA GLU A 250 2.84 10.94 13.59
C GLU A 250 3.46 10.53 14.92
N ASP A 251 2.73 10.68 16.05
CA ASP A 251 3.19 10.18 17.35
C ASP A 251 3.38 8.66 17.32
N MET A 252 2.42 7.94 16.76
CA MET A 252 2.51 6.49 16.63
C MET A 252 3.67 6.06 15.74
N ALA A 253 4.04 6.82 14.71
CA ALA A 253 5.21 6.53 13.86
C ALA A 253 6.51 6.58 14.69
N ARG A 254 6.66 7.61 15.53
CA ARG A 254 7.79 7.73 16.47
C ARG A 254 7.81 6.59 17.49
N ARG A 255 6.65 6.23 18.04
CA ARG A 255 6.53 5.15 19.03
C ARG A 255 6.79 3.77 18.43
N LEU A 256 6.32 3.48 17.22
CA LEU A 256 6.66 2.24 16.50
C LEU A 256 8.17 2.09 16.34
N ALA A 257 8.86 3.17 15.94
CA ALA A 257 10.31 3.15 15.80
C ALA A 257 11.02 2.96 17.15
N SER A 258 10.68 3.77 18.17
CA SER A 258 11.43 3.80 19.44
C SER A 258 11.05 2.67 20.42
N GLN A 259 9.83 2.13 20.34
CA GLN A 259 9.36 1.11 21.28
C GLN A 259 9.34 -0.31 20.67
N GLU A 260 9.03 -0.44 19.37
CA GLU A 260 8.97 -1.75 18.70
C GLU A 260 10.17 -2.01 17.77
N GLY A 261 11.03 -1.00 17.52
CA GLY A 261 12.08 -1.09 16.51
C GLY A 261 11.55 -1.15 15.07
N LEU A 262 10.27 -0.83 14.88
CA LEU A 262 9.60 -0.87 13.58
C LEU A 262 9.57 0.53 12.95
N PHE A 263 10.51 0.81 12.05
CA PHE A 263 10.60 2.08 11.36
C PHE A 263 9.62 2.13 10.18
N ALA A 264 8.37 2.45 10.48
CA ALA A 264 7.23 2.44 9.57
C ALA A 264 6.85 3.85 9.11
N GLY A 265 6.18 3.94 7.94
CA GLY A 265 5.62 5.20 7.46
C GLY A 265 4.36 5.64 8.20
N ILE A 266 3.93 6.87 7.96
CA ILE A 266 2.87 7.54 8.74
C ILE A 266 1.50 6.86 8.55
N SER A 267 1.19 6.36 7.35
CA SER A 267 -0.07 5.63 7.11
C SER A 267 -0.13 4.30 7.85
N ALA A 268 1.00 3.60 7.94
CA ALA A 268 1.12 2.37 8.72
C ALA A 268 0.92 2.65 10.22
N ALA A 269 1.50 3.75 10.69
CA ALA A 269 1.34 4.19 12.08
C ALA A 269 -0.12 4.57 12.39
N GLY A 270 -0.81 5.22 11.46
CA GLY A 270 -2.25 5.49 11.60
C GLY A 270 -3.07 4.20 11.71
N ALA A 271 -2.77 3.18 10.89
CA ALA A 271 -3.42 1.86 10.98
C ALA A 271 -3.08 1.15 12.31
N CYS A 272 -1.85 1.27 12.80
CA CYS A 272 -1.45 0.75 14.10
C CYS A 272 -2.21 1.42 15.25
N TRP A 273 -2.34 2.75 15.21
CA TRP A 273 -3.12 3.50 16.20
C TRP A 273 -4.58 3.00 16.24
N VAL A 274 -5.20 2.82 15.09
CA VAL A 274 -6.56 2.25 14.97
C VAL A 274 -6.61 0.85 15.59
N ALA A 275 -5.64 -0.03 15.28
CA ALA A 275 -5.56 -1.37 15.85
C ALA A 275 -5.46 -1.34 17.40
N LEU A 276 -4.69 -0.40 17.95
CA LEU A 276 -4.58 -0.22 19.40
C LEU A 276 -5.87 0.33 20.04
N GLN A 277 -6.60 1.24 19.37
CA GLN A 277 -7.90 1.69 19.84
C GLN A 277 -8.92 0.54 19.83
N LEU A 278 -8.94 -0.24 18.76
CA LEU A 278 -9.80 -1.42 18.63
C LEU A 278 -9.54 -2.44 19.75
N ALA A 279 -8.27 -2.70 20.10
CA ALA A 279 -7.90 -3.62 21.19
C ALA A 279 -8.49 -3.23 22.55
N ARG A 280 -8.90 -1.98 22.75
CA ARG A 280 -9.56 -1.51 23.99
C ARG A 280 -11.01 -1.98 24.11
N THR A 281 -11.64 -2.30 22.96
CA THR A 281 -13.07 -2.64 22.88
C THR A 281 -13.35 -4.12 22.68
N VAL A 282 -12.29 -4.92 22.42
CA VAL A 282 -12.40 -6.35 22.10
C VAL A 282 -11.56 -7.21 23.05
N GLU A 283 -11.85 -8.51 23.07
CA GLU A 283 -11.13 -9.53 23.83
C GLU A 283 -10.85 -10.75 22.96
N ASN A 284 -9.77 -11.47 23.31
CA ASN A 284 -9.33 -12.67 22.59
C ASN A 284 -9.17 -12.41 21.06
N ALA A 285 -8.75 -11.21 20.69
CA ALA A 285 -8.68 -10.77 19.31
C ALA A 285 -7.27 -10.89 18.74
N THR A 286 -7.18 -11.46 17.55
CA THR A 286 -5.99 -11.41 16.68
C THR A 286 -6.22 -10.31 15.64
N ILE A 287 -5.59 -9.16 15.85
CA ILE A 287 -5.75 -7.94 15.05
C ILE A 287 -4.53 -7.81 14.12
N VAL A 288 -4.76 -7.83 12.81
CA VAL A 288 -3.71 -7.63 11.82
C VAL A 288 -3.85 -6.25 11.18
N PHE A 289 -2.77 -5.47 11.15
CA PHE A 289 -2.72 -4.20 10.42
C PHE A 289 -1.64 -4.21 9.33
N ILE A 290 -1.83 -3.42 8.28
CA ILE A 290 -0.86 -3.29 7.19
C ILE A 290 0.19 -2.24 7.54
N VAL A 291 1.47 -2.64 7.54
CA VAL A 291 2.62 -1.74 7.58
C VAL A 291 2.98 -1.39 6.14
N CYS A 292 2.32 -0.34 5.61
CA CYS A 292 2.28 -0.03 4.18
C CYS A 292 3.65 0.22 3.55
N ASP A 293 4.57 0.90 4.27
CA ASP A 293 5.89 1.30 3.81
C ASP A 293 6.82 1.60 4.99
N ARG A 294 8.04 2.09 4.67
CA ARG A 294 9.10 2.37 5.63
C ARG A 294 9.18 3.86 5.96
N GLY A 295 9.70 4.16 7.17
CA GLY A 295 9.87 5.52 7.70
C GLY A 295 10.95 6.35 6.98
N ASP A 296 11.91 5.69 6.33
CA ASP A 296 13.01 6.37 5.60
C ASP A 296 12.51 7.30 4.48
N ARG A 297 11.29 7.11 3.99
CA ARG A 297 10.65 7.98 2.97
C ARG A 297 10.08 9.28 3.52
N TYR A 298 10.17 9.48 4.83
CA TYR A 298 9.54 10.61 5.56
C TYR A 298 10.55 11.39 6.39
N LEU A 299 11.86 11.14 6.25
CA LEU A 299 12.90 11.83 7.04
C LEU A 299 12.90 13.35 6.81
N SER A 300 12.68 13.78 5.55
CA SER A 300 12.62 15.21 5.21
C SER A 300 11.31 15.90 5.65
N THR A 301 10.32 15.15 6.17
CA THR A 301 9.00 15.71 6.55
C THR A 301 8.99 16.33 7.96
N GLY A 302 10.04 16.12 8.76
CA GLY A 302 10.11 16.57 10.15
C GLY A 302 9.28 15.73 11.13
N VAL A 303 8.68 14.61 10.71
CA VAL A 303 7.91 13.71 11.59
C VAL A 303 8.82 12.99 12.57
N PHE A 304 10.00 12.59 12.13
CA PHE A 304 11.02 11.99 12.97
C PHE A 304 12.00 13.06 13.45
N PRO A 305 12.50 12.97 14.71
CA PRO A 305 13.50 13.90 15.21
C PRO A 305 14.78 13.81 14.38
N ALA A 306 15.45 14.98 14.19
CA ALA A 306 16.73 15.08 13.49
C ALA A 306 17.88 14.58 14.40
#